data_639109879e2d8c7c63ebe0ade02ccbab
#
_entry.id   639109879e2d8c7c63ebe0ade02ccbab
#
_cell.length_a   1.000
_cell.length_b   1.000
_cell.length_c   1.000
_cell.angle_alpha   90.00
_cell.angle_beta   90.00
_cell.angle_gamma   90.00
#
_symmetry.space_group_name_H-M   'P 1'
#
loop_
_entity.id
_entity.type
_entity.pdbx_description
1 polymer ?
#
loop_
_entity_poly.entity_id
_entity_poly.type
_entity_poly.pdbx_seq_one_letter_code
_entity_poly.pdbx_strand_id
1 'polypeptide(L)'
;ADIQYPIQPLQKEKMNTDSLPNIIFILIDSWNTRSLTAECMPNAYQFAQQNQWFSNHVSGSNGTRSGVFSLFFGLSCYYWESFDPAHIQPVFIKRLQELGYEIQTYPSATFADPPFGRVIFGGVPGIHTETKGNTPLERDTRIAEEFISDSQQHKKSGKPFFSFLFFDLPHSFGLPADKNKRFQPAWAYADYTKLSNDMDPTPFWNMYRNCCYQDDLLLGRIFETLKKEGLMNNTIIILSGDHSQEFNENHHNYWGHNGNFS
;
A
#
# COMPACT_ATOMS: atom_id res chain seq x y z
N ALA A 1 -9.71 -21.29 24.33
CA ALA A 1 -10.19 -20.02 24.91
C ALA A 1 -10.78 -19.19 23.80
N ASP A 2 -11.95 -18.58 24.02
CA ASP A 2 -12.55 -17.69 23.03
C ASP A 2 -11.69 -16.43 22.88
N ILE A 3 -11.44 -16.03 21.64
CA ILE A 3 -10.66 -14.82 21.36
C ILE A 3 -11.57 -13.62 21.54
N GLN A 4 -11.17 -12.70 22.41
CA GLN A 4 -11.86 -11.42 22.59
C GLN A 4 -11.08 -10.30 21.86
N TYR A 5 -11.68 -9.76 20.79
CA TYR A 5 -11.15 -8.62 20.02
C TYR A 5 -12.31 -7.74 19.53
N PRO A 6 -12.29 -6.46 19.86
CA PRO A 6 -11.37 -5.78 20.78
C PRO A 6 -11.58 -6.22 22.24
N ILE A 7 -10.55 -6.07 23.07
CA ILE A 7 -10.64 -6.43 24.51
C ILE A 7 -11.69 -5.58 25.23
N GLN A 8 -11.79 -4.31 24.85
CA GLN A 8 -12.83 -3.40 25.36
C GLN A 8 -13.76 -2.99 24.22
N PRO A 9 -15.08 -2.92 24.48
CA PRO A 9 -16.01 -2.41 23.48
C PRO A 9 -15.61 -1.00 23.05
N LEU A 10 -15.67 -0.74 21.73
CA LEU A 10 -15.44 0.60 21.22
C LEU A 10 -16.53 1.54 21.74
N GLN A 11 -16.13 2.67 22.30
CA GLN A 11 -17.06 3.75 22.56
C GLN A 11 -17.49 4.34 21.22
N LYS A 12 -18.75 4.10 20.86
CA LYS A 12 -19.32 4.64 19.63
C LYS A 12 -19.82 6.05 19.92
N GLU A 13 -18.97 7.04 19.64
CA GLU A 13 -19.43 8.43 19.63
C GLU A 13 -20.50 8.61 18.57
N LYS A 14 -21.49 9.47 18.86
CA LYS A 14 -22.48 9.89 17.84
C LYS A 14 -21.74 10.72 16.79
N MET A 15 -21.45 10.11 15.66
CA MET A 15 -20.91 10.81 14.51
C MET A 15 -22.04 11.42 13.68
N ASN A 16 -21.79 12.63 13.17
CA ASN A 16 -22.64 13.13 12.10
C ASN A 16 -22.35 12.33 10.83
N THR A 17 -23.29 11.48 10.42
CA THR A 17 -23.16 10.63 9.25
C THR A 17 -23.41 11.35 7.93
N ASP A 18 -23.91 12.59 7.98
CA ASP A 18 -24.25 13.38 6.79
C ASP A 18 -23.02 13.94 6.06
N SER A 19 -21.83 13.90 6.70
CA SER A 19 -20.60 14.47 6.18
C SER A 19 -19.35 13.61 6.42
N LEU A 20 -19.50 12.28 6.30
CA LEU A 20 -18.36 11.38 6.45
C LEU A 20 -17.34 11.58 5.32
N PRO A 21 -16.03 11.69 5.61
CA PRO A 21 -15.02 11.79 4.56
C PRO A 21 -14.87 10.47 3.83
N ASN A 22 -14.49 10.52 2.57
CA ASN A 22 -13.95 9.35 1.89
C ASN A 22 -12.58 8.99 2.47
N ILE A 23 -12.18 7.74 2.37
CA ILE A 23 -10.89 7.27 2.85
C ILE A 23 -10.22 6.48 1.74
N ILE A 24 -9.03 6.90 1.34
CA ILE A 24 -8.19 6.20 0.38
C ILE A 24 -6.92 5.79 1.10
N PHE A 25 -6.70 4.48 1.18
CA PHE A 25 -5.48 3.93 1.73
C PHE A 25 -4.63 3.37 0.59
N ILE A 26 -3.52 4.03 0.30
CA ILE A 26 -2.55 3.65 -0.71
C ILE A 26 -1.35 3.03 0.00
N LEU A 27 -1.10 1.76 -0.29
CA LEU A 27 0.02 1.01 0.24
C LEU A 27 0.95 0.62 -0.91
N ILE A 28 2.24 0.87 -0.75
CA ILE A 28 3.27 0.48 -1.70
C ILE A 28 4.11 -0.62 -1.05
N ASP A 29 4.10 -1.81 -1.63
CA ASP A 29 4.85 -2.96 -1.13
C ASP A 29 6.35 -2.69 -1.19
N SER A 30 7.05 -3.01 -0.09
CA SER A 30 8.51 -2.85 0.05
C SER A 30 9.00 -1.40 -0.12
N TRP A 31 8.24 -0.42 0.33
CA TRP A 31 8.58 0.99 0.09
C TRP A 31 9.64 1.51 1.04
N ASN A 32 10.85 1.72 0.52
CA ASN A 32 11.97 2.33 1.25
C ASN A 32 11.83 3.85 1.28
N THR A 33 11.84 4.42 2.48
CA THR A 33 11.66 5.87 2.72
C THR A 33 12.70 6.75 2.02
N ARG A 34 13.89 6.24 1.73
CA ARG A 34 14.93 6.95 0.96
C ARG A 34 14.52 7.27 -0.47
N SER A 35 13.51 6.58 -1.02
CA SER A 35 12.96 6.90 -2.34
C SER A 35 12.02 8.10 -2.31
N LEU A 36 11.51 8.52 -1.15
CA LEU A 36 10.60 9.67 -1.03
C LEU A 36 11.38 10.98 -1.11
N THR A 37 11.75 11.35 -2.31
CA THR A 37 12.47 12.58 -2.64
C THR A 37 11.81 13.29 -3.81
N ALA A 38 12.04 14.60 -3.94
CA ALA A 38 11.53 15.39 -5.07
C ALA A 38 12.04 14.86 -6.43
N GLU A 39 13.19 14.21 -6.46
CA GLU A 39 13.78 13.65 -7.68
C GLU A 39 13.15 12.29 -8.05
N CYS A 40 12.95 11.41 -7.07
CA CYS A 40 12.51 10.03 -7.31
C CYS A 40 10.98 9.92 -7.36
N MET A 41 10.28 10.54 -6.42
CA MET A 41 8.82 10.47 -6.31
C MET A 41 8.23 11.87 -6.12
N PRO A 42 8.26 12.73 -7.14
CA PRO A 42 7.87 14.15 -7.02
C PRO A 42 6.43 14.35 -6.55
N ASN A 43 5.48 13.52 -6.99
CA ASN A 43 4.08 13.65 -6.60
C ASN A 43 3.85 13.25 -5.14
N ALA A 44 4.40 12.12 -4.71
CA ALA A 44 4.35 11.67 -3.33
C ALA A 44 5.10 12.62 -2.40
N TYR A 45 6.26 13.12 -2.82
CA TYR A 45 7.04 14.09 -2.05
C TYR A 45 6.28 15.41 -1.87
N GLN A 46 5.69 15.95 -2.93
CA GLN A 46 4.85 17.16 -2.83
C GLN A 46 3.64 16.92 -1.92
N PHE A 47 3.00 15.76 -2.03
CA PHE A 47 1.91 15.38 -1.14
C PHE A 47 2.36 15.36 0.34
N ALA A 48 3.51 14.78 0.64
CA ALA A 48 4.08 14.75 1.99
C ALA A 48 4.39 16.15 2.53
N GLN A 49 4.93 17.05 1.69
CA GLN A 49 5.23 18.44 2.07
C GLN A 49 3.98 19.29 2.38
N GLN A 50 2.85 18.96 1.76
CA GLN A 50 1.61 19.72 1.89
C GLN A 50 0.67 19.15 2.96
N ASN A 51 1.00 18.00 3.56
CA ASN A 51 0.16 17.27 4.50
C ASN A 51 0.94 16.86 5.76
N GLN A 52 0.34 16.03 6.60
CA GLN A 52 1.02 15.47 7.77
C GLN A 52 1.97 14.37 7.34
N TRP A 53 3.25 14.58 7.57
CA TRP A 53 4.30 13.60 7.30
C TRP A 53 4.85 13.03 8.60
N PHE A 54 4.67 11.74 8.81
CA PHE A 54 5.14 11.01 9.99
C PHE A 54 6.51 10.38 9.72
N SER A 55 7.57 11.16 9.87
CA SER A 55 8.95 10.73 9.53
C SER A 55 9.50 9.62 10.45
N ASN A 56 8.91 9.43 11.63
CA ASN A 56 9.29 8.41 12.60
C ASN A 56 8.30 7.23 12.63
N HIS A 57 7.49 7.07 11.58
CA HIS A 57 6.62 5.91 11.45
C HIS A 57 7.46 4.68 11.18
N VAL A 58 7.15 3.59 11.87
CA VAL A 58 7.75 2.27 11.67
C VAL A 58 6.66 1.27 11.31
N SER A 59 6.98 0.34 10.44
CA SER A 59 6.07 -0.76 10.11
C SER A 59 5.85 -1.67 11.33
N GLY A 60 4.70 -2.30 11.39
CA GLY A 60 4.40 -3.30 12.42
C GLY A 60 5.19 -4.60 12.24
N SER A 61 5.89 -4.76 11.13
CA SER A 61 6.74 -5.91 10.80
C SER A 61 7.56 -5.62 9.54
N ASN A 62 8.43 -6.56 9.18
CA ASN A 62 9.35 -6.50 8.04
C ASN A 62 8.94 -7.41 6.88
N GLY A 63 7.68 -7.73 6.74
CA GLY A 63 7.14 -8.54 5.64
C GLY A 63 5.67 -8.26 5.40
N THR A 64 5.21 -8.49 4.17
CA THR A 64 3.88 -8.09 3.68
C THR A 64 2.73 -8.62 4.53
N ARG A 65 2.71 -9.93 4.80
CA ARG A 65 1.66 -10.56 5.62
C ARG A 65 1.52 -9.87 6.97
N SER A 66 2.64 -9.68 7.64
CA SER A 66 2.71 -9.14 8.99
C SER A 66 2.48 -7.64 9.04
N GLY A 67 3.05 -6.91 8.09
CA GLY A 67 2.90 -5.46 7.98
C GLY A 67 1.45 -5.06 7.71
N VAL A 68 0.82 -5.69 6.72
CA VAL A 68 -0.59 -5.43 6.38
C VAL A 68 -1.53 -5.83 7.51
N PHE A 69 -1.29 -6.99 8.15
CA PHE A 69 -2.07 -7.39 9.32
C PHE A 69 -2.02 -6.33 10.43
N SER A 70 -0.82 -5.88 10.77
CA SER A 70 -0.64 -4.87 11.80
C SER A 70 -1.33 -3.56 11.48
N LEU A 71 -1.30 -3.12 10.22
CA LEU A 71 -1.97 -1.89 9.76
C LEU A 71 -3.50 -1.96 9.95
N PHE A 72 -4.12 -3.10 9.62
CA PHE A 72 -5.57 -3.21 9.68
C PHE A 72 -6.12 -3.61 11.06
N PHE A 73 -5.42 -4.46 11.80
CA PHE A 73 -5.86 -4.92 13.11
C PHE A 73 -5.37 -4.07 14.29
N GLY A 74 -4.30 -3.28 14.10
CA GLY A 74 -3.64 -2.57 15.20
C GLY A 74 -2.96 -3.50 16.20
N LEU A 75 -2.58 -4.71 15.77
CA LEU A 75 -2.00 -5.78 16.59
C LEU A 75 -0.77 -6.37 15.91
N SER A 76 0.06 -7.06 16.69
CA SER A 76 1.15 -7.88 16.16
C SER A 76 0.61 -9.05 15.33
N CYS A 77 1.32 -9.43 14.28
CA CYS A 77 0.99 -10.57 13.42
C CYS A 77 1.03 -11.94 14.12
N TYR A 78 1.52 -12.02 15.34
CA TYR A 78 1.42 -13.24 16.15
C TYR A 78 -0.02 -13.74 16.32
N TYR A 79 -0.99 -12.85 16.20
CA TYR A 79 -2.41 -13.20 16.29
C TYR A 79 -2.99 -13.76 14.98
N TRP A 80 -2.27 -13.72 13.88
CA TRP A 80 -2.75 -14.18 12.57
C TRP A 80 -3.32 -15.60 12.63
N GLU A 81 -2.52 -16.54 13.14
CA GLU A 81 -2.88 -17.97 13.18
C GLU A 81 -4.09 -18.26 14.09
N SER A 82 -4.43 -17.34 14.97
CA SER A 82 -5.61 -17.42 15.82
C SER A 82 -6.83 -16.75 15.21
N PHE A 83 -6.62 -15.63 14.50
CA PHE A 83 -7.69 -14.81 13.96
C PHE A 83 -8.25 -15.37 12.64
N ASP A 84 -7.41 -15.94 11.79
CA ASP A 84 -7.82 -16.51 10.53
C ASP A 84 -8.83 -17.66 10.69
N PRO A 85 -8.55 -18.73 11.45
CA PRO A 85 -9.53 -19.80 11.67
C PRO A 85 -10.79 -19.36 12.42
N ALA A 86 -10.67 -18.35 13.27
CA ALA A 86 -11.78 -17.81 14.05
C ALA A 86 -12.61 -16.77 13.27
N HIS A 87 -12.23 -16.47 12.02
CA HIS A 87 -12.88 -15.45 11.16
C HIS A 87 -13.07 -14.09 11.82
N ILE A 88 -12.07 -13.69 12.64
CA ILE A 88 -12.09 -12.39 13.32
C ILE A 88 -11.70 -11.31 12.30
N GLN A 89 -12.54 -10.31 12.17
CA GLN A 89 -12.32 -9.19 11.24
C GLN A 89 -11.74 -7.97 11.96
N PRO A 90 -10.99 -7.10 11.24
CA PRO A 90 -10.53 -5.84 11.79
C PRO A 90 -11.70 -4.97 12.27
N VAL A 91 -11.57 -4.42 13.47
CA VAL A 91 -12.54 -3.46 14.02
C VAL A 91 -12.74 -2.28 13.08
N PHE A 92 -11.65 -1.82 12.44
CA PHE A 92 -11.69 -0.73 11.47
C PHE A 92 -12.63 -1.03 10.31
N ILE A 93 -12.51 -2.18 9.67
CA ILE A 93 -13.39 -2.60 8.56
C ILE A 93 -14.84 -2.72 9.00
N LYS A 94 -15.09 -3.35 10.16
CA LYS A 94 -16.44 -3.44 10.72
C LYS A 94 -17.05 -2.06 10.95
N ARG A 95 -16.27 -1.12 11.48
CA ARG A 95 -16.74 0.24 11.74
C ARG A 95 -17.10 0.97 10.45
N LEU A 96 -16.31 0.82 9.40
CA LEU A 96 -16.63 1.39 8.08
C LEU A 96 -17.95 0.83 7.53
N GLN A 97 -18.19 -0.47 7.66
CA GLN A 97 -19.45 -1.10 7.26
C GLN A 97 -20.64 -0.55 8.06
N GLU A 98 -20.51 -0.42 9.38
CA GLU A 98 -21.56 0.17 10.24
C GLU A 98 -21.89 1.62 9.87
N LEU A 99 -20.90 2.38 9.40
CA LEU A 99 -21.06 3.77 8.95
C LEU A 99 -21.56 3.89 7.51
N GLY A 100 -21.77 2.77 6.81
CA GLY A 100 -22.32 2.77 5.45
C GLY A 100 -21.33 3.07 4.34
N TYR A 101 -19.99 2.90 4.60
CA TYR A 101 -18.98 3.05 3.56
C TYR A 101 -19.11 1.97 2.49
N GLU A 102 -18.96 2.38 1.23
CA GLU A 102 -18.69 1.46 0.13
C GLU A 102 -17.20 1.09 0.18
N ILE A 103 -16.90 -0.21 0.36
CA ILE A 103 -15.53 -0.70 0.52
C ILE A 103 -15.12 -1.43 -0.74
N GLN A 104 -13.96 -1.03 -1.31
CA GLN A 104 -13.38 -1.72 -2.45
C GLN A 104 -11.86 -1.85 -2.29
N THR A 105 -11.32 -2.91 -2.84
CA THR A 105 -9.88 -3.21 -2.87
C THR A 105 -9.36 -3.23 -4.29
N TYR A 106 -8.11 -2.81 -4.44
CA TYR A 106 -7.40 -2.72 -5.72
C TYR A 106 -6.01 -3.36 -5.55
N PRO A 107 -5.93 -4.70 -5.50
CA PRO A 107 -4.67 -5.40 -5.31
C PRO A 107 -3.93 -5.59 -6.62
N SER A 108 -2.68 -5.14 -6.71
CA SER A 108 -1.80 -5.45 -7.84
C SER A 108 -1.37 -6.92 -7.79
N ALA A 109 -0.79 -7.34 -6.66
CA ALA A 109 -0.58 -8.75 -6.37
C ALA A 109 -1.85 -9.41 -5.81
N THR A 110 -2.01 -10.72 -6.01
CA THR A 110 -3.20 -11.43 -5.55
C THR A 110 -3.35 -11.42 -4.03
N PHE A 111 -4.60 -11.34 -3.55
CA PHE A 111 -4.96 -11.53 -2.15
C PHE A 111 -5.18 -13.02 -1.78
N ALA A 112 -4.75 -13.94 -2.61
CA ALA A 112 -4.80 -15.36 -2.30
C ALA A 112 -3.67 -15.81 -1.37
N ASP A 113 -2.48 -15.21 -1.53
CA ASP A 113 -1.33 -15.49 -0.68
C ASP A 113 -0.44 -14.23 -0.53
N PRO A 114 -0.43 -13.60 0.65
CA PRO A 114 -1.27 -13.89 1.84
C PRO A 114 -2.76 -13.69 1.60
N PRO A 115 -3.64 -14.48 2.26
CA PRO A 115 -5.08 -14.47 2.00
C PRO A 115 -5.79 -13.25 2.64
N PHE A 116 -5.41 -12.05 2.25
CA PHE A 116 -5.99 -10.80 2.78
C PHE A 116 -7.48 -10.66 2.48
N GLY A 117 -7.93 -11.18 1.34
CA GLY A 117 -9.35 -11.19 1.01
C GLY A 117 -10.22 -11.91 2.05
N ARG A 118 -9.68 -12.97 2.68
CA ARG A 118 -10.35 -13.71 3.74
C ARG A 118 -10.10 -13.12 5.13
N VAL A 119 -8.83 -12.84 5.46
CA VAL A 119 -8.45 -12.47 6.83
C VAL A 119 -8.84 -11.04 7.17
N ILE A 120 -8.68 -10.12 6.23
CA ILE A 120 -8.95 -8.69 6.47
C ILE A 120 -10.35 -8.30 5.98
N PHE A 121 -10.71 -8.75 4.77
CA PHE A 121 -11.92 -8.33 4.06
C PHE A 121 -13.00 -9.40 3.98
N GLY A 122 -12.88 -10.51 4.74
CA GLY A 122 -13.77 -11.66 4.62
C GLY A 122 -15.26 -11.37 4.84
N GLY A 123 -15.59 -10.29 5.55
CA GLY A 123 -16.98 -9.82 5.73
C GLY A 123 -17.43 -8.78 4.72
N VAL A 124 -16.61 -8.42 3.74
CA VAL A 124 -16.92 -7.40 2.73
C VAL A 124 -17.27 -8.08 1.41
N PRO A 125 -18.53 -8.01 0.95
CA PRO A 125 -18.90 -8.64 -0.31
C PRO A 125 -18.38 -7.86 -1.52
N GLY A 126 -18.06 -8.58 -2.61
CA GLY A 126 -17.80 -7.99 -3.91
C GLY A 126 -16.45 -7.25 -4.04
N ILE A 127 -15.51 -7.48 -3.15
CA ILE A 127 -14.15 -6.91 -3.29
C ILE A 127 -13.36 -7.57 -4.42
N HIS A 128 -12.42 -6.81 -5.01
CA HIS A 128 -11.44 -7.37 -5.92
C HIS A 128 -10.33 -8.06 -5.14
N THR A 129 -9.96 -9.29 -5.52
CA THR A 129 -8.92 -10.08 -4.86
C THR A 129 -7.69 -10.32 -5.73
N GLU A 130 -7.79 -9.98 -7.00
CA GLU A 130 -6.71 -10.09 -7.97
C GLU A 130 -6.89 -9.09 -9.11
N THR A 131 -5.81 -8.79 -9.81
CA THR A 131 -5.80 -7.91 -10.98
C THR A 131 -5.08 -8.59 -12.12
N LYS A 132 -5.68 -8.58 -13.31
CA LYS A 132 -5.09 -9.15 -14.53
C LYS A 132 -3.94 -8.26 -15.02
N GLY A 133 -2.83 -8.87 -15.42
CA GLY A 133 -1.67 -8.20 -15.98
C GLY A 133 -0.46 -9.13 -15.94
N ASN A 134 0.37 -9.06 -16.98
CA ASN A 134 1.53 -9.94 -17.12
C ASN A 134 2.75 -9.44 -16.32
N THR A 135 2.76 -8.14 -16.01
CA THR A 135 3.85 -7.51 -15.27
C THR A 135 3.30 -6.71 -14.08
N PRO A 136 4.12 -6.46 -13.04
CA PRO A 136 3.72 -5.60 -11.92
C PRO A 136 3.31 -4.20 -12.40
N LEU A 137 4.02 -3.61 -13.34
CA LEU A 137 3.67 -2.29 -13.88
C LEU A 137 2.31 -2.28 -14.59
N GLU A 138 1.97 -3.33 -15.34
CA GLU A 138 0.64 -3.44 -15.95
C GLU A 138 -0.45 -3.54 -14.90
N ARG A 139 -0.23 -4.32 -13.82
CA ARG A 139 -1.20 -4.45 -12.73
C ARG A 139 -1.33 -3.17 -11.92
N ASP A 140 -0.22 -2.51 -11.58
CA ASP A 140 -0.24 -1.21 -10.87
C ASP A 140 -0.95 -0.15 -11.69
N THR A 141 -0.70 -0.10 -13.01
CA THR A 141 -1.42 0.81 -13.92
C THR A 141 -2.91 0.52 -13.91
N ARG A 142 -3.29 -0.75 -13.99
CA ARG A 142 -4.70 -1.16 -14.02
C ARG A 142 -5.44 -0.82 -12.74
N ILE A 143 -4.85 -1.07 -11.56
CA ILE A 143 -5.51 -0.72 -10.30
C ILE A 143 -5.70 0.79 -10.15
N ALA A 144 -4.75 1.59 -10.62
CA ALA A 144 -4.90 3.04 -10.63
C ALA A 144 -6.04 3.49 -11.56
N GLU A 145 -6.15 2.91 -12.75
CA GLU A 145 -7.20 3.22 -13.72
C GLU A 145 -8.59 2.76 -13.24
N GLU A 146 -8.71 1.57 -12.66
CA GLU A 146 -9.95 1.08 -12.07
C GLU A 146 -10.41 1.98 -10.91
N PHE A 147 -9.50 2.34 -10.00
CA PHE A 147 -9.81 3.26 -8.92
C PHE A 147 -10.28 4.63 -9.45
N ILE A 148 -9.60 5.19 -10.45
CA ILE A 148 -9.99 6.46 -11.07
C ILE A 148 -11.40 6.37 -11.65
N SER A 149 -11.72 5.30 -12.36
CA SER A 149 -13.06 5.06 -12.90
C SER A 149 -14.12 4.98 -11.79
N ASP A 150 -13.83 4.21 -10.74
CA ASP A 150 -14.76 4.01 -9.62
C ASP A 150 -14.95 5.30 -8.82
N SER A 151 -13.91 6.10 -8.64
CA SER A 151 -14.01 7.39 -7.92
C SER A 151 -14.98 8.36 -8.59
N GLN A 152 -15.06 8.34 -9.91
CA GLN A 152 -16.04 9.14 -10.66
C GLN A 152 -17.48 8.66 -10.45
N GLN A 153 -17.68 7.36 -10.26
CA GLN A 153 -18.98 6.80 -9.93
C GLN A 153 -19.38 7.10 -8.48
N HIS A 154 -18.46 6.99 -7.53
CA HIS A 154 -18.68 7.34 -6.12
C HIS A 154 -19.10 8.81 -5.96
N LYS A 155 -18.51 9.71 -6.71
CA LYS A 155 -18.94 11.12 -6.74
C LYS A 155 -20.41 11.26 -7.10
N LYS A 156 -20.92 10.47 -8.03
CA LYS A 156 -22.34 10.50 -8.45
C LYS A 156 -23.25 9.91 -7.38
N SER A 157 -22.83 8.86 -6.67
CA SER A 157 -23.64 8.22 -5.62
C SER A 157 -23.76 9.05 -4.34
N GLY A 158 -22.76 9.88 -4.06
CA GLY A 158 -22.68 10.68 -2.83
C GLY A 158 -22.46 9.89 -1.54
N LYS A 159 -22.26 8.57 -1.64
CA LYS A 159 -21.94 7.73 -0.48
C LYS A 159 -20.45 7.82 -0.13
N PRO A 160 -20.09 7.76 1.16
CA PRO A 160 -18.68 7.68 1.54
C PRO A 160 -18.11 6.34 1.07
N PHE A 161 -16.85 6.37 0.63
CA PHE A 161 -16.15 5.17 0.21
C PHE A 161 -14.82 5.00 0.93
N PHE A 162 -14.42 3.75 1.10
CA PHE A 162 -13.08 3.33 1.50
C PHE A 162 -12.47 2.52 0.35
N SER A 163 -11.33 2.98 -0.15
CA SER A 163 -10.58 2.31 -1.20
C SER A 163 -9.19 1.93 -0.70
N PHE A 164 -8.83 0.67 -0.82
CA PHE A 164 -7.51 0.15 -0.50
C PHE A 164 -6.78 -0.21 -1.79
N LEU A 165 -5.77 0.59 -2.14
CA LEU A 165 -4.91 0.36 -3.30
C LEU A 165 -3.59 -0.23 -2.83
N PHE A 166 -3.18 -1.35 -3.40
CA PHE A 166 -1.95 -2.02 -3.02
C PHE A 166 -1.05 -2.22 -4.23
N PHE A 167 -0.04 -1.34 -4.37
CA PHE A 167 0.95 -1.33 -5.44
C PHE A 167 2.06 -2.33 -5.16
N ASP A 168 2.56 -3.02 -6.20
CA ASP A 168 3.52 -4.13 -6.10
C ASP A 168 4.86 -3.87 -6.81
N LEU A 169 4.94 -2.88 -7.68
CA LEU A 169 6.10 -2.71 -8.56
C LEU A 169 7.44 -2.58 -7.84
N PRO A 170 7.59 -1.82 -6.73
CA PRO A 170 8.86 -1.73 -6.01
C PRO A 170 9.29 -3.03 -5.33
N HIS A 171 8.36 -3.92 -5.02
CA HIS A 171 8.65 -5.26 -4.50
C HIS A 171 9.13 -6.22 -5.59
N SER A 172 8.51 -6.17 -6.76
CA SER A 172 8.72 -7.16 -7.83
C SER A 172 9.77 -6.76 -8.87
N PHE A 173 10.23 -5.51 -8.90
CA PHE A 173 11.24 -4.96 -9.83
C PHE A 173 10.95 -5.15 -11.33
N GLY A 174 9.72 -5.45 -11.70
CA GLY A 174 9.35 -5.85 -13.07
C GLY A 174 9.18 -4.68 -14.04
N LEU A 175 10.24 -3.94 -14.37
CA LEU A 175 10.20 -2.86 -15.36
C LEU A 175 10.65 -3.29 -16.74
N PRO A 176 9.94 -2.93 -17.81
CA PRO A 176 10.46 -3.02 -19.17
C PRO A 176 11.63 -2.03 -19.37
N ALA A 177 12.54 -2.38 -20.30
CA ALA A 177 13.79 -1.64 -20.49
C ALA A 177 13.59 -0.15 -20.84
N ASP A 178 12.50 0.21 -21.53
CA ASP A 178 12.18 1.58 -21.89
C ASP A 178 11.72 2.42 -20.69
N LYS A 179 11.26 1.79 -19.62
CA LYS A 179 10.85 2.43 -18.35
C LYS A 179 11.94 2.44 -17.28
N ASN A 180 12.98 1.62 -17.44
CA ASN A 180 14.09 1.49 -16.51
C ASN A 180 15.28 2.41 -16.86
N LYS A 181 15.01 3.70 -17.14
CA LYS A 181 16.02 4.60 -17.72
C LYS A 181 16.30 5.88 -16.93
N ARG A 182 15.40 6.27 -16.05
CA ARG A 182 15.49 7.58 -15.38
C ARG A 182 16.72 7.69 -14.50
N PHE A 183 17.01 6.67 -13.72
CA PHE A 183 18.16 6.60 -12.83
C PHE A 183 19.14 5.57 -13.38
N GLN A 184 20.40 5.99 -13.62
CA GLN A 184 21.44 5.17 -14.22
C GLN A 184 22.77 5.30 -13.44
N PRO A 185 23.63 4.27 -13.43
CA PRO A 185 23.40 2.95 -14.01
C PRO A 185 22.30 2.17 -13.25
N ALA A 186 21.53 1.37 -13.97
CA ALA A 186 20.50 0.52 -13.36
C ALA A 186 20.62 -0.91 -13.90
N TRP A 187 20.39 -1.90 -13.05
CA TRP A 187 20.28 -3.29 -13.48
C TRP A 187 19.03 -3.47 -14.37
N ALA A 188 19.16 -4.33 -15.38
CA ALA A 188 18.02 -4.71 -16.23
C ALA A 188 17.04 -5.66 -15.53
N TYR A 189 17.53 -6.43 -14.56
CA TYR A 189 16.78 -7.35 -13.69
C TYR A 189 17.52 -7.54 -12.37
N ALA A 190 16.82 -7.98 -11.33
CA ALA A 190 17.42 -8.24 -10.03
C ALA A 190 18.30 -9.50 -10.09
N ASP A 191 19.61 -9.30 -10.15
CA ASP A 191 20.60 -10.38 -10.17
C ASP A 191 21.14 -10.64 -8.76
N TYR A 192 20.43 -11.49 -8.03
CA TYR A 192 20.81 -11.83 -6.64
C TYR A 192 22.16 -12.54 -6.51
N THR A 193 22.73 -13.07 -7.60
CA THR A 193 24.06 -13.72 -7.58
C THR A 193 25.20 -12.73 -7.42
N LYS A 194 24.97 -11.47 -7.71
CA LYS A 194 25.95 -10.37 -7.59
C LYS A 194 25.97 -9.73 -6.21
N LEU A 195 25.01 -10.04 -5.34
CA LEU A 195 24.89 -9.37 -4.05
C LEU A 195 26.03 -9.78 -3.10
N SER A 196 26.73 -8.78 -2.58
CA SER A 196 27.80 -8.95 -1.61
C SER A 196 28.01 -7.66 -0.83
N ASN A 197 28.75 -7.70 0.29
CA ASN A 197 29.09 -6.50 1.06
C ASN A 197 29.94 -5.50 0.27
N ASP A 198 30.74 -6.00 -0.69
CA ASP A 198 31.67 -5.19 -1.48
C ASP A 198 31.06 -4.66 -2.78
N MET A 199 29.81 -5.06 -3.08
CA MET A 199 29.12 -4.61 -4.28
C MET A 199 28.68 -3.14 -4.15
N ASP A 200 28.88 -2.36 -5.22
CA ASP A 200 28.25 -1.04 -5.34
C ASP A 200 26.72 -1.20 -5.41
N PRO A 201 25.95 -0.69 -4.44
CA PRO A 201 24.50 -0.82 -4.43
C PRO A 201 23.80 0.03 -5.50
N THR A 202 24.51 0.99 -6.10
CA THR A 202 23.92 1.99 -7.00
C THR A 202 23.09 1.40 -8.15
N PRO A 203 23.55 0.39 -8.90
CA PRO A 203 22.74 -0.14 -10.00
C PRO A 203 21.46 -0.82 -9.56
N PHE A 204 21.48 -1.52 -8.42
CA PHE A 204 20.31 -2.15 -7.85
C PHE A 204 19.33 -1.09 -7.26
N TRP A 205 19.86 -0.14 -6.50
CA TRP A 205 19.12 0.98 -5.96
C TRP A 205 18.44 1.82 -7.06
N ASN A 206 19.14 2.10 -8.16
CA ASN A 206 18.57 2.85 -9.28
C ASN A 206 17.47 2.08 -10.01
N MET A 207 17.59 0.77 -10.16
CA MET A 207 16.50 -0.07 -10.68
C MET A 207 15.25 0.05 -9.79
N TYR A 208 15.42 -0.04 -8.48
CA TYR A 208 14.34 0.16 -7.50
C TYR A 208 13.74 1.57 -7.59
N ARG A 209 14.57 2.62 -7.67
CA ARG A 209 14.10 4.00 -7.84
C ARG A 209 13.28 4.18 -9.11
N ASN A 210 13.66 3.53 -10.19
CA ASN A 210 12.88 3.56 -11.43
C ASN A 210 11.49 2.94 -11.24
N CYS A 211 11.36 1.88 -10.44
CA CYS A 211 10.07 1.33 -10.06
C CYS A 211 9.23 2.31 -9.25
N CYS A 212 9.81 2.90 -8.22
CA CYS A 212 9.14 3.91 -7.40
C CYS A 212 8.69 5.12 -8.23
N TYR A 213 9.50 5.55 -9.19
CA TYR A 213 9.12 6.64 -10.10
C TYR A 213 7.92 6.30 -10.97
N GLN A 214 7.80 5.07 -11.47
CA GLN A 214 6.64 4.68 -12.27
C GLN A 214 5.37 4.66 -11.41
N ASP A 215 5.43 4.18 -10.18
CA ASP A 215 4.28 4.25 -9.27
C ASP A 215 3.94 5.70 -8.90
N ASP A 216 4.95 6.57 -8.73
CA ASP A 216 4.71 7.99 -8.47
C ASP A 216 3.95 8.69 -9.62
N LEU A 217 4.19 8.31 -10.86
CA LEU A 217 3.41 8.80 -11.99
C LEU A 217 1.92 8.40 -11.88
N LEU A 218 1.65 7.18 -11.41
CA LEU A 218 0.29 6.71 -11.16
C LEU A 218 -0.35 7.45 -9.99
N LEU A 219 0.39 7.69 -8.91
CA LEU A 219 -0.07 8.52 -7.78
C LEU A 219 -0.44 9.93 -8.24
N GLY A 220 0.38 10.54 -9.09
CA GLY A 220 0.10 11.85 -9.68
C GLY A 220 -1.23 11.87 -10.44
N ARG A 221 -1.52 10.85 -11.25
CA ARG A 221 -2.79 10.71 -11.96
C ARG A 221 -3.98 10.58 -10.99
N ILE A 222 -3.81 9.81 -9.92
CA ILE A 222 -4.84 9.66 -8.88
C ILE A 222 -5.13 11.00 -8.21
N PHE A 223 -4.10 11.70 -7.74
CA PHE A 223 -4.26 12.98 -7.05
C PHE A 223 -4.87 14.05 -7.95
N GLU A 224 -4.44 14.12 -9.20
CA GLU A 224 -4.99 15.04 -10.18
C GLU A 224 -6.47 14.75 -10.45
N THR A 225 -6.85 13.49 -10.59
CA THR A 225 -8.25 13.09 -10.78
C THR A 225 -9.10 13.48 -9.59
N LEU A 226 -8.67 13.17 -8.36
CA LEU A 226 -9.41 13.52 -7.15
C LEU A 226 -9.61 15.04 -7.03
N LYS A 227 -8.59 15.82 -7.40
CA LYS A 227 -8.68 17.27 -7.42
C LYS A 227 -9.67 17.76 -8.50
N LYS A 228 -9.57 17.25 -9.72
CA LYS A 228 -10.45 17.60 -10.83
C LYS A 228 -11.91 17.24 -10.54
N GLU A 229 -12.16 16.10 -9.91
CA GLU A 229 -13.49 15.64 -9.55
C GLU A 229 -14.06 16.34 -8.28
N GLY A 230 -13.25 17.19 -7.62
CA GLY A 230 -13.65 17.88 -6.39
C GLY A 230 -13.79 16.98 -5.17
N LEU A 231 -13.15 15.81 -5.18
CA LEU A 231 -13.17 14.85 -4.07
C LEU A 231 -12.12 15.13 -3.00
N MET A 232 -11.07 15.90 -3.32
CA MET A 232 -9.92 16.12 -2.46
C MET A 232 -10.27 16.73 -1.10
N ASN A 233 -11.25 17.66 -1.08
CA ASN A 233 -11.61 18.40 0.13
C ASN A 233 -12.39 17.56 1.17
N ASN A 234 -12.97 16.45 0.75
CA ASN A 234 -13.71 15.54 1.63
C ASN A 234 -13.12 14.11 1.59
N THR A 235 -11.81 14.02 1.47
CA THR A 235 -11.13 12.72 1.38
C THR A 235 -9.89 12.71 2.27
N ILE A 236 -9.80 11.69 3.11
CA ILE A 236 -8.57 11.36 3.84
C ILE A 236 -7.76 10.43 2.96
N ILE A 237 -6.54 10.82 2.61
CA ILE A 237 -5.61 9.99 1.85
C ILE A 237 -4.48 9.57 2.79
N ILE A 238 -4.26 8.26 2.92
CA ILE A 238 -3.15 7.67 3.66
C ILE A 238 -2.23 7.01 2.65
N LEU A 239 -0.96 7.42 2.63
CA LEU A 239 0.09 6.84 1.80
C LEU A 239 1.16 6.25 2.71
N SER A 240 1.42 4.95 2.59
CA SER A 240 2.38 4.23 3.42
C SER A 240 2.99 3.03 2.69
N GLY A 241 3.99 2.41 3.28
CA GLY A 241 4.46 1.06 2.94
C GLY A 241 3.98 0.06 4.00
N ASP A 242 3.96 -1.21 3.66
CA ASP A 242 3.72 -2.32 4.59
C ASP A 242 5.00 -2.70 5.34
N HIS A 243 6.12 -2.64 4.66
CA HIS A 243 7.51 -2.77 5.12
C HIS A 243 8.44 -2.11 4.09
N SER A 244 9.74 -2.13 4.35
CA SER A 244 10.74 -1.58 3.44
C SER A 244 11.50 -2.68 2.67
N GLN A 245 12.32 -2.27 1.71
CA GLN A 245 13.35 -3.03 1.03
C GLN A 245 14.71 -2.54 1.51
N GLU A 246 15.60 -3.44 1.89
CA GLU A 246 16.98 -3.13 2.28
C GLU A 246 17.94 -3.25 1.10
N PHE A 247 18.95 -2.38 1.08
CA PHE A 247 20.03 -2.32 0.09
C PHE A 247 21.39 -2.34 0.79
N ASN A 248 21.54 -3.23 1.79
CA ASN A 248 22.76 -3.42 2.57
C ASN A 248 23.19 -2.17 3.37
N GLU A 249 22.24 -1.36 3.83
CA GLU A 249 22.51 -0.12 4.57
C GLU A 249 23.33 -0.36 5.85
N ASN A 250 23.19 -1.52 6.48
CA ASN A 250 23.91 -1.90 7.69
C ASN A 250 25.21 -2.69 7.44
N HIS A 251 25.59 -2.92 6.18
CA HIS A 251 26.77 -3.69 5.76
C HIS A 251 26.84 -5.13 6.31
N HIS A 252 25.66 -5.76 6.54
CA HIS A 252 25.56 -7.16 6.93
C HIS A 252 25.27 -8.10 5.76
N ASN A 253 25.48 -7.64 4.53
CA ASN A 253 25.18 -8.36 3.30
C ASN A 253 23.71 -8.73 3.19
N TYR A 254 22.83 -7.79 3.54
CA TYR A 254 21.38 -8.00 3.49
C TYR A 254 20.74 -7.10 2.42
N TRP A 255 19.99 -7.71 1.50
CA TRP A 255 19.47 -7.11 0.27
C TRP A 255 18.00 -7.47 0.00
N GLY A 256 17.21 -7.51 1.01
CA GLY A 256 15.83 -7.96 0.91
C GLY A 256 14.89 -7.18 1.82
N HIS A 257 13.81 -7.82 2.15
CA HIS A 257 12.92 -7.46 3.23
C HIS A 257 12.95 -8.60 4.26
N ASN A 258 12.50 -8.45 5.44
CA ASN A 258 12.66 -9.35 6.61
C ASN A 258 13.97 -9.15 7.40
N GLY A 259 14.68 -8.07 7.17
CA GLY A 259 15.82 -7.65 7.99
C GLY A 259 15.44 -6.71 9.12
N ASN A 260 16.45 -6.04 9.67
CA ASN A 260 16.26 -5.14 10.82
C ASN A 260 15.87 -3.71 10.42
N PHE A 261 15.94 -3.37 9.13
CA PHE A 261 15.68 -2.03 8.59
C PHE A 261 14.52 -1.98 7.59
N SER A 262 13.91 -3.11 7.34
CA SER A 262 12.79 -3.23 6.39
C SER A 262 11.40 -3.12 7.03
#